data_6e8fc54515f32ac0c40239f60f01ddd9
#
_entry.id   6e8fc54515f32ac0c40239f60f01ddd9
#
_cell.length_a   1.000
_cell.length_b   1.000
_cell.length_c   1.000
_cell.angle_alpha   90.00
_cell.angle_beta   90.00
_cell.angle_gamma   90.00
#
_symmetry.space_group_name_H-M   'P 1'
#
loop_
_entity.id
_entity.type
_entity.pdbx_description
1 polymer ?
#
loop_
_entity_poly.entity_id
_entity_poly.type
_entity_poly.pdbx_seq_one_letter_code
_entity_poly.pdbx_strand_id
1 'polypeptide(L)'
;MSRYIMAIDANKCINCKACVLACQQRNGTPYGHSRNWVRETPDKLSLLGTAYQPGACMHCDHPLCVEACPTHATYKADDGSVGIDPERCIGCGGCIEACPYGARYKHPVTGRAD
;
A
#
# COMPACT_ATOMS: atom_id res chain seq x y z
N MET A 1 24.42 0.54 0.08
CA MET A 1 23.29 0.15 -0.79
C MET A 1 22.35 1.31 -1.01
N SER A 2 21.81 1.41 -2.22
CA SER A 2 20.85 2.45 -2.56
C SER A 2 19.49 2.15 -1.92
N ARG A 3 18.88 3.18 -1.36
CA ARG A 3 17.53 3.12 -0.82
C ARG A 3 16.65 4.08 -1.60
N TYR A 4 15.58 3.56 -2.18
CA TYR A 4 14.69 4.34 -3.03
C TYR A 4 13.54 4.92 -2.22
N ILE A 5 13.11 6.12 -2.58
CA ILE A 5 11.94 6.76 -2.00
C ILE A 5 11.02 7.27 -3.11
N MET A 6 9.74 7.38 -2.80
CA MET A 6 8.78 8.03 -3.68
C MET A 6 8.30 9.31 -3.02
N ALA A 7 8.53 10.44 -3.67
CA ALA A 7 8.04 11.74 -3.20
C ALA A 7 6.64 12.00 -3.77
N ILE A 8 5.70 12.32 -2.90
CA ILE A 8 4.32 12.61 -3.27
C ILE A 8 4.00 14.03 -2.81
N ASP A 9 3.62 14.90 -3.76
CA ASP A 9 3.19 16.26 -3.45
C ASP A 9 1.67 16.31 -3.34
N ALA A 10 1.17 16.25 -2.10
CA ALA A 10 -0.26 16.27 -1.83
C ALA A 10 -0.94 17.58 -2.26
N ASN A 11 -0.20 18.69 -2.32
CA ASN A 11 -0.74 19.97 -2.74
C ASN A 11 -1.12 19.99 -4.23
N LYS A 12 -0.50 19.14 -5.02
CA LYS A 12 -0.78 19.02 -6.47
C LYS A 12 -1.82 17.96 -6.79
N CYS A 13 -2.28 17.20 -5.80
CA CYS A 13 -3.27 16.15 -6.01
C CYS A 13 -4.64 16.74 -6.30
N ILE A 14 -5.27 16.29 -7.40
CA ILE A 14 -6.61 16.70 -7.81
C ILE A 14 -7.64 15.58 -7.71
N ASN A 15 -7.26 14.47 -7.10
CA ASN A 15 -8.12 13.27 -6.94
C ASN A 15 -8.58 12.66 -8.28
N CYS A 16 -7.76 12.74 -9.31
CA CYS A 16 -8.08 12.12 -10.62
C CYS A 16 -7.94 10.60 -10.62
N LYS A 17 -7.24 10.05 -9.61
CA LYS A 17 -7.01 8.61 -9.42
C LYS A 17 -6.25 7.93 -10.56
N ALA A 18 -5.56 8.69 -11.38
CA ALA A 18 -4.73 8.14 -12.46
C ALA A 18 -3.62 7.24 -11.89
N CYS A 19 -3.03 7.62 -10.75
CA CYS A 19 -2.01 6.81 -10.06
C CYS A 19 -2.56 5.47 -9.58
N VAL A 20 -3.80 5.45 -9.09
CA VAL A 20 -4.48 4.22 -8.64
C VAL A 20 -4.74 3.30 -9.83
N LEU A 21 -5.28 3.84 -10.91
CA LEU A 21 -5.57 3.07 -12.12
C LEU A 21 -4.30 2.53 -12.78
N ALA A 22 -3.25 3.34 -12.83
CA ALA A 22 -1.96 2.95 -13.38
C ALA A 22 -1.35 1.78 -12.60
N CYS A 23 -1.42 1.84 -11.27
CA CYS A 23 -0.93 0.76 -10.39
C CYS A 23 -1.74 -0.52 -10.56
N GLN A 24 -3.06 -0.41 -10.64
CA GLN A 24 -3.95 -1.56 -10.87
C GLN A 24 -3.65 -2.24 -12.21
N GLN A 25 -3.48 -1.46 -13.25
CA GLN A 25 -3.19 -1.97 -14.59
C GLN A 25 -1.82 -2.63 -14.65
N ARG A 26 -0.81 -1.98 -14.07
CA ARG A 26 0.57 -2.48 -14.07
C ARG A 26 0.72 -3.80 -13.31
N ASN A 27 0.00 -3.97 -12.22
CA ASN A 27 0.15 -5.10 -11.30
C ASN A 27 -0.96 -6.14 -11.41
N GLY A 28 -1.93 -5.94 -12.30
CA GLY A 28 -3.06 -6.87 -12.45
C GLY A 28 -3.91 -6.97 -11.18
N THR A 29 -4.07 -5.88 -10.45
CA THR A 29 -4.83 -5.86 -9.20
C THR A 29 -6.31 -6.13 -9.49
N PRO A 30 -6.98 -7.01 -8.70
CA PRO A 30 -8.38 -7.35 -8.95
C PRO A 30 -9.32 -6.17 -8.70
N TYR A 31 -10.47 -6.20 -9.36
CA TYR A 31 -11.49 -5.17 -9.23
C TYR A 31 -11.90 -4.97 -7.76
N GLY A 32 -12.03 -3.71 -7.36
CA GLY A 32 -12.38 -3.33 -6.00
C GLY A 32 -11.22 -3.24 -5.04
N HIS A 33 -10.00 -3.57 -5.49
CA HIS A 33 -8.79 -3.51 -4.67
C HIS A 33 -7.72 -2.65 -5.32
N SER A 34 -6.85 -2.09 -4.53
CA SER A 34 -5.72 -1.29 -5.01
C SER A 34 -4.56 -1.33 -4.02
N ARG A 35 -3.34 -1.19 -4.55
CA ARG A 35 -2.13 -1.12 -3.74
C ARG A 35 -1.82 0.29 -3.26
N ASN A 36 -2.40 1.28 -3.90
CA ASN A 36 -2.32 2.68 -3.49
C ASN A 36 -3.71 3.30 -3.45
N TRP A 37 -3.81 4.48 -2.86
CA TRP A 37 -5.10 5.13 -2.63
C TRP A 37 -4.96 6.64 -2.67
N VAL A 38 -6.09 7.31 -2.80
CA VAL A 38 -6.23 8.75 -2.55
C VAL A 38 -7.35 8.91 -1.53
N ARG A 39 -7.02 9.47 -0.36
CA ARG A 39 -8.00 9.71 0.71
C ARG A 39 -8.45 11.15 0.66
N GLU A 40 -9.74 11.37 0.90
CA GLU A 40 -10.33 12.69 1.03
C GLU A 40 -10.52 13.00 2.50
N THR A 41 -10.00 14.15 2.94
CA THR A 41 -10.17 14.62 4.30
C THR A 41 -10.77 16.03 4.28
N PRO A 42 -11.74 16.34 5.19
CA PRO A 42 -12.25 17.70 5.29
C PRO A 42 -11.14 18.69 5.64
N ASP A 43 -11.03 19.77 4.87
CA ASP A 43 -10.06 20.83 5.11
C ASP A 43 -10.74 22.18 4.98
N LYS A 44 -10.94 22.84 6.13
CA LYS A 44 -11.60 24.15 6.20
C LYS A 44 -10.76 25.27 5.58
N LEU A 45 -9.46 25.05 5.43
CA LEU A 45 -8.54 26.04 4.85
C LEU A 45 -8.46 25.92 3.33
N SER A 46 -8.93 24.81 2.75
CA SER A 46 -8.95 24.64 1.31
C SER A 46 -10.15 25.35 0.68
N LEU A 47 -9.93 25.93 -0.50
CA LEU A 47 -11.02 26.54 -1.28
C LEU A 47 -12.12 25.54 -1.65
N LEU A 48 -11.78 24.26 -1.75
CA LEU A 48 -12.71 23.19 -2.07
C LEU A 48 -13.31 22.51 -0.84
N GLY A 49 -12.88 22.91 0.37
CA GLY A 49 -13.32 22.30 1.63
C GLY A 49 -12.81 20.89 1.85
N THR A 50 -11.91 20.39 0.99
CA THR A 50 -11.39 19.01 1.03
C THR A 50 -9.92 19.01 0.68
N ALA A 51 -9.12 18.23 1.40
CA ALA A 51 -7.75 17.92 1.05
C ALA A 51 -7.66 16.49 0.53
N TYR A 52 -6.81 16.27 -0.46
CA TYR A 52 -6.55 14.94 -1.01
C TYR A 52 -5.20 14.44 -0.56
N GLN A 53 -5.15 13.21 -0.09
CA GLN A 53 -3.93 12.59 0.40
C GLN A 53 -3.65 11.29 -0.35
N PRO A 54 -2.79 11.32 -1.37
CA PRO A 54 -2.32 10.09 -2.01
C PRO A 54 -1.45 9.29 -1.04
N GLY A 55 -1.55 7.99 -1.11
CA GLY A 55 -0.76 7.12 -0.26
C GLY A 55 -0.57 5.73 -0.86
N ALA A 56 0.39 5.02 -0.29
CA ALA A 56 0.72 3.64 -0.64
C ALA A 56 1.44 3.02 0.54
N CYS A 57 1.95 1.79 0.37
CA CYS A 57 2.80 1.17 1.39
C CYS A 57 3.96 2.10 1.76
N MET A 58 4.20 2.27 3.04
CA MET A 58 5.23 3.17 3.56
C MET A 58 6.63 2.55 3.57
N HIS A 59 6.78 1.27 3.22
CA HIS A 59 8.06 0.56 3.27
C HIS A 59 8.82 0.84 4.56
N CYS A 60 8.18 0.54 5.70
CA CYS A 60 8.61 0.92 7.04
C CYS A 60 10.02 0.45 7.38
N ASP A 61 10.74 1.23 8.17
CA ASP A 61 12.04 0.81 8.70
C ASP A 61 11.90 -0.37 9.66
N HIS A 62 10.83 -0.38 10.46
CA HIS A 62 10.51 -1.46 11.39
C HIS A 62 9.12 -2.02 11.04
N PRO A 63 9.02 -2.83 9.96
CA PRO A 63 7.72 -3.24 9.44
C PRO A 63 7.04 -4.29 10.33
N LEU A 64 5.90 -3.91 10.90
CA LEU A 64 5.09 -4.82 11.71
C LEU A 64 4.54 -5.99 10.90
N CYS A 65 4.30 -5.77 9.61
CA CYS A 65 3.82 -6.81 8.71
C CYS A 65 4.83 -7.94 8.51
N VAL A 66 6.12 -7.63 8.52
CA VAL A 66 7.18 -8.65 8.45
C VAL A 66 7.20 -9.48 9.73
N GLU A 67 7.11 -8.82 10.88
CA GLU A 67 7.09 -9.50 12.18
C GLU A 67 5.85 -10.38 12.35
N ALA A 68 4.71 -9.95 11.80
CA ALA A 68 3.45 -10.67 11.90
C ALA A 68 3.35 -11.88 10.98
N CYS A 69 4.24 -12.02 10.00
CA CYS A 69 4.17 -13.10 9.01
C CYS A 69 4.80 -14.40 9.55
N PRO A 70 4.01 -15.46 9.81
CA PRO A 70 4.53 -16.71 10.37
C PRO A 70 5.40 -17.51 9.39
N THR A 71 5.18 -17.34 8.09
CA THR A 71 5.92 -18.06 7.05
C THR A 71 7.06 -17.26 6.43
N HIS A 72 7.27 -16.02 6.92
CA HIS A 72 8.24 -15.07 6.36
C HIS A 72 8.02 -14.78 4.87
N ALA A 73 6.77 -14.86 4.42
CA ALA A 73 6.39 -14.47 3.07
C ALA A 73 6.55 -12.96 2.85
N THR A 74 6.26 -12.17 3.88
CA THR A 74 6.53 -10.74 3.89
C THR A 74 7.98 -10.53 4.33
N TYR A 75 8.73 -9.77 3.53
CA TYR A 75 10.17 -9.58 3.76
C TYR A 75 10.56 -8.11 3.53
N LYS A 76 11.69 -7.73 4.09
CA LYS A 76 12.31 -6.46 3.82
C LYS A 76 13.56 -6.69 2.97
N ALA A 77 13.59 -6.08 1.80
CA ALA A 77 14.71 -6.21 0.87
C ALA A 77 15.87 -5.30 1.27
N ASP A 78 17.04 -5.56 0.69
CA ASP A 78 18.27 -4.79 0.96
C ASP A 78 18.15 -3.31 0.58
N ASP A 79 17.30 -2.99 -0.40
CA ASP A 79 17.06 -1.60 -0.81
C ASP A 79 16.06 -0.85 0.10
N GLY A 80 15.59 -1.50 1.17
CA GLY A 80 14.64 -0.95 2.11
C GLY A 80 13.18 -1.16 1.76
N SER A 81 12.87 -1.74 0.59
CA SER A 81 11.50 -2.03 0.22
C SER A 81 10.94 -3.23 0.99
N VAL A 82 9.63 -3.24 1.20
CA VAL A 82 8.91 -4.33 1.83
C VAL A 82 8.05 -5.02 0.78
N GLY A 83 8.22 -6.31 0.62
CA GLY A 83 7.52 -7.10 -0.38
C GLY A 83 6.88 -8.35 0.19
N ILE A 84 6.14 -9.06 -0.66
CA ILE A 84 5.51 -10.34 -0.33
C ILE A 84 5.93 -11.38 -1.35
N ASP A 85 6.32 -12.56 -0.87
CA ASP A 85 6.50 -13.75 -1.70
C ASP A 85 5.18 -14.52 -1.73
N PRO A 86 4.45 -14.51 -2.86
CA PRO A 86 3.14 -15.15 -2.94
C PRO A 86 3.20 -16.67 -2.75
N GLU A 87 4.33 -17.30 -3.03
CA GLU A 87 4.49 -18.75 -2.86
C GLU A 87 4.55 -19.16 -1.40
N ARG A 88 5.06 -18.29 -0.52
CA ARG A 88 5.16 -18.54 0.91
C ARG A 88 3.93 -18.08 1.70
N CYS A 89 3.10 -17.22 1.11
CA CYS A 89 1.94 -16.66 1.79
C CYS A 89 0.84 -17.72 1.97
N ILE A 90 0.38 -17.91 3.20
CA ILE A 90 -0.68 -18.85 3.54
C ILE A 90 -2.06 -18.19 3.69
N GLY A 91 -2.15 -16.87 3.50
CA GLY A 91 -3.41 -16.16 3.59
C GLY A 91 -3.95 -15.96 4.99
N CYS A 92 -3.08 -15.99 6.02
CA CYS A 92 -3.51 -15.85 7.42
C CYS A 92 -4.06 -14.47 7.79
N GLY A 93 -3.71 -13.43 7.00
CA GLY A 93 -4.19 -12.06 7.23
C GLY A 93 -3.47 -11.29 8.33
N GLY A 94 -2.48 -11.87 8.99
CA GLY A 94 -1.75 -11.20 10.08
C GLY A 94 -1.08 -9.91 9.66
N CYS A 95 -0.49 -9.87 8.48
CA CYS A 95 0.15 -8.67 7.93
C CYS A 95 -0.86 -7.57 7.58
N ILE A 96 -2.07 -7.96 7.19
CA ILE A 96 -3.15 -7.02 6.87
C ILE A 96 -3.61 -6.31 8.15
N GLU A 97 -3.80 -7.06 9.21
CA GLU A 97 -4.19 -6.52 10.53
C GLU A 97 -3.08 -5.70 11.17
N ALA A 98 -1.82 -6.11 10.97
CA ALA A 98 -0.67 -5.43 11.57
C ALA A 98 -0.36 -4.08 10.92
N CYS A 99 -0.76 -3.86 9.68
CA CYS A 99 -0.48 -2.61 8.98
C CYS A 99 -1.36 -1.46 9.49
N PRO A 100 -0.77 -0.42 10.14
CA PRO A 100 -1.56 0.69 10.67
C PRO A 100 -2.13 1.60 9.57
N TYR A 101 -1.63 1.48 8.35
CA TYR A 101 -2.05 2.31 7.23
C TYR A 101 -3.10 1.65 6.34
N GLY A 102 -3.41 0.38 6.57
CA GLY A 102 -4.32 -0.38 5.72
C GLY A 102 -3.82 -0.56 4.30
N ALA A 103 -2.50 -0.75 4.12
CA ALA A 103 -1.86 -0.81 2.80
C ALA A 103 -2.02 -2.18 2.12
N ARG A 104 -2.53 -3.18 2.82
CA ARG A 104 -2.64 -4.55 2.31
C ARG A 104 -4.09 -5.01 2.25
N TYR A 105 -4.35 -5.93 1.34
CA TYR A 105 -5.66 -6.56 1.20
C TYR A 105 -5.49 -8.06 0.93
N LYS A 106 -6.57 -8.80 1.11
CA LYS A 106 -6.61 -10.23 0.79
C LYS A 106 -7.11 -10.41 -0.64
N HIS A 107 -6.31 -11.05 -1.47
CA HIS A 107 -6.66 -11.28 -2.87
C HIS A 107 -7.90 -12.20 -2.96
N PRO A 108 -8.97 -11.80 -3.65
CA PRO A 108 -10.23 -12.54 -3.65
C PRO A 108 -10.16 -13.91 -4.33
N VAL A 109 -9.22 -14.10 -5.25
CA VAL A 109 -9.05 -15.36 -5.99
C VAL A 109 -8.04 -16.28 -5.30
N THR A 110 -6.86 -15.76 -4.96
CA THR A 110 -5.78 -16.56 -4.37
C THR A 110 -5.90 -16.74 -2.86
N GLY A 111 -6.65 -15.86 -2.18
CA GLY A 111 -6.74 -15.84 -0.73
C GLY A 111 -5.47 -15.40 -0.02
N ARG A 112 -4.48 -14.90 -0.75
CA ARG A 112 -3.19 -14.45 -0.23
C ARG A 112 -3.19 -12.94 -0.03
N ALA A 113 -2.29 -12.45 0.82
CA ALA A 113 -2.11 -11.01 1.00
C ALA A 113 -1.40 -10.39 -0.21
N ASP A 114 -1.74 -9.11 -0.50
CA ASP A 114 -1.12 -8.34 -1.57
C ASP A 114 -0.85 -6.90 -1.11
#